data_6fa5c7a8e53bf5e237d3cd5b567b798e
#
_entry.id   6fa5c7a8e53bf5e237d3cd5b567b798e
#
_cell.length_a   1.000
_cell.length_b   1.000
_cell.length_c   1.000
_cell.angle_alpha   90.00
_cell.angle_beta   90.00
_cell.angle_gamma   90.00
#
_symmetry.space_group_name_H-M   'P 1'
#
loop_
_entity.id
_entity.type
_entity.pdbx_description
1 polymer ?
#
loop_
_entity_poly.entity_id
_entity_poly.type
_entity_poly.pdbx_seq_one_letter_code
_entity_poly.pdbx_strand_id
1 'polypeptide(L)'
;MKTTKILLGDLMVLTVLAACDFVEKDGDWDPMVWTIDNSDEKTDVIHEIPAEGGTISFTCKNYSAPWLVGAADEERQYEPPRDEGNYHTIVTDWFKVDMEGNKLQVTFKANTTEKERPLRLAVTAGDIFYTFGFKQNAK
;
A
#
# COMPACT_ATOMS: atom_id res chain seq x y z
N MET A 1 -24.45 -27.30 -20.64
CA MET A 1 -24.94 -27.76 -19.69
C MET A 1 -24.12 -27.79 -18.54
N LYS A 2 -23.01 -28.19 -18.54
CA LYS A 2 -22.15 -28.18 -17.43
C LYS A 2 -21.85 -26.81 -17.02
N THR A 3 -21.76 -25.89 -17.90
CA THR A 3 -21.40 -24.51 -17.55
C THR A 3 -22.42 -23.92 -16.59
N THR A 4 -23.63 -24.36 -16.69
CA THR A 4 -24.65 -23.83 -15.84
C THR A 4 -24.34 -24.05 -14.38
N LYS A 5 -23.77 -25.22 -14.10
CA LYS A 5 -23.47 -25.51 -12.75
C LYS A 5 -22.35 -24.63 -12.22
N ILE A 6 -21.42 -24.35 -13.04
CA ILE A 6 -20.32 -23.50 -12.63
C ILE A 6 -20.83 -22.13 -12.26
N LEU A 7 -21.81 -21.66 -13.00
CA LEU A 7 -22.37 -20.36 -12.70
C LEU A 7 -23.00 -20.32 -11.33
N LEU A 8 -23.56 -21.41 -10.92
CA LEU A 8 -24.17 -21.45 -9.62
C LEU A 8 -23.13 -21.30 -8.55
N GLY A 9 -21.98 -21.90 -8.77
CA GLY A 9 -20.91 -21.78 -7.82
C GLY A 9 -20.45 -20.34 -7.69
N ASP A 10 -20.35 -19.68 -8.81
CA ASP A 10 -19.92 -18.30 -8.79
C ASP A 10 -20.90 -17.44 -8.03
N LEU A 11 -22.14 -17.74 -8.19
CA LEU A 11 -23.17 -16.98 -7.53
C LEU A 11 -23.01 -17.04 -6.03
N MET A 12 -22.62 -18.18 -5.52
CA MET A 12 -22.44 -18.33 -4.10
C MET A 12 -21.31 -17.45 -3.60
N VAL A 13 -20.27 -17.38 -4.37
CA VAL A 13 -19.13 -16.57 -3.98
C VAL A 13 -19.53 -15.11 -3.89
N LEU A 14 -20.33 -14.67 -4.81
CA LEU A 14 -20.78 -13.29 -4.81
C LEU A 14 -21.58 -12.97 -3.57
N THR A 15 -22.34 -13.93 -3.12
CA THR A 15 -23.13 -13.72 -1.93
C THR A 15 -22.23 -13.44 -0.72
N VAL A 16 -21.14 -14.17 -0.66
CA VAL A 16 -20.21 -13.98 0.46
C VAL A 16 -19.60 -12.60 0.41
N LEU A 17 -19.25 -12.14 -0.77
CA LEU A 17 -18.68 -10.83 -0.91
C LEU A 17 -19.66 -9.75 -0.48
N ALA A 18 -20.92 -9.96 -0.76
CA ALA A 18 -21.91 -8.99 -0.35
C ALA A 18 -21.93 -8.86 1.16
N ALA A 19 -21.71 -9.94 1.86
CA ALA A 19 -21.69 -9.89 3.32
C ALA A 19 -20.50 -9.06 3.79
N CYS A 20 -19.38 -9.16 3.09
CA CYS A 20 -18.23 -8.36 3.48
C CYS A 20 -18.49 -6.88 3.25
N ASP A 21 -19.15 -6.56 2.17
CA ASP A 21 -19.48 -5.18 1.90
C ASP A 21 -20.36 -4.62 2.99
N PHE A 22 -21.20 -5.44 3.52
CA PHE A 22 -22.08 -5.00 4.57
C PHE A 22 -21.28 -4.60 5.79
N VAL A 23 -20.22 -5.32 6.07
CA VAL A 23 -19.36 -4.98 7.20
C VAL A 23 -18.66 -3.66 6.98
N GLU A 24 -18.19 -3.42 5.77
CA GLU A 24 -17.56 -2.17 5.47
C GLU A 24 -18.50 -1.02 5.67
N LYS A 25 -19.71 -1.22 5.25
CA LYS A 25 -20.66 -0.17 5.37
C LYS A 25 -20.85 0.23 6.81
N ASP A 26 -20.76 -0.72 7.72
CA ASP A 26 -20.90 -0.42 9.12
C ASP A 26 -19.80 0.52 9.60
N GLY A 27 -18.62 0.40 9.03
CA GLY A 27 -17.52 1.25 9.43
C GLY A 27 -17.71 2.68 8.98
N ASP A 28 -18.37 2.84 7.83
CA ASP A 28 -18.70 4.17 7.35
C ASP A 28 -17.52 5.11 7.23
N TRP A 29 -16.40 4.58 6.83
CA TRP A 29 -15.21 5.38 6.64
C TRP A 29 -15.03 5.70 5.16
N ASP A 30 -14.68 6.95 4.87
CA ASP A 30 -14.42 7.34 3.49
C ASP A 30 -13.11 6.76 3.02
N PRO A 31 -12.99 6.39 1.75
CA PRO A 31 -11.71 5.93 1.22
C PRO A 31 -10.63 6.98 1.42
N MET A 32 -9.42 6.55 1.67
CA MET A 32 -8.29 7.46 1.80
C MET A 32 -7.98 8.08 0.45
N VAL A 33 -7.74 9.37 0.44
CA VAL A 33 -7.41 10.10 -0.77
C VAL A 33 -5.98 10.59 -0.66
N TRP A 34 -5.12 10.10 -1.54
CA TRP A 34 -3.72 10.45 -1.54
C TRP A 34 -3.33 11.18 -2.81
N THR A 35 -2.36 12.05 -2.71
CA THR A 35 -1.77 12.70 -3.87
C THR A 35 -0.26 12.59 -3.79
N ILE A 36 0.40 12.61 -4.94
CA ILE A 36 1.85 12.63 -5.00
C ILE A 36 2.27 14.09 -4.98
N ASP A 37 3.20 14.43 -4.10
CA ASP A 37 3.62 15.81 -3.96
C ASP A 37 4.26 16.30 -5.27
N ASN A 38 3.86 17.50 -5.69
CA ASN A 38 4.38 18.13 -6.89
C ASN A 38 4.09 17.35 -8.19
N SER A 39 2.98 16.61 -8.21
CA SER A 39 2.63 15.83 -9.37
C SER A 39 1.12 15.65 -9.45
N ASP A 40 0.60 15.53 -10.66
CA ASP A 40 -0.81 15.27 -10.87
C ASP A 40 -1.05 13.78 -11.15
N GLU A 41 -0.04 12.96 -11.00
CA GLU A 41 -0.17 11.54 -11.28
C GLU A 41 -1.03 10.85 -10.26
N LYS A 42 -1.64 9.74 -10.68
CA LYS A 42 -2.48 8.96 -9.78
C LYS A 42 -1.64 8.20 -8.79
N THR A 43 -2.20 7.91 -7.64
CA THR A 43 -1.52 7.14 -6.62
C THR A 43 -1.89 5.67 -6.65
N ASP A 44 -2.98 5.30 -7.33
CA ASP A 44 -3.44 3.92 -7.35
C ASP A 44 -2.85 3.11 -8.52
N VAL A 45 -1.62 3.43 -8.88
CA VAL A 45 -0.88 2.69 -9.90
C VAL A 45 0.44 2.24 -9.29
N ILE A 46 1.14 1.36 -9.99
CA ILE A 46 2.47 0.95 -9.54
C ILE A 46 3.45 2.05 -9.93
N HIS A 47 4.15 2.59 -8.93
CA HIS A 47 5.09 3.68 -9.16
C HIS A 47 6.46 3.13 -9.51
N GLU A 48 6.98 3.54 -10.65
CA GLU A 48 8.31 3.09 -11.08
C GLU A 48 9.38 3.93 -10.43
N ILE A 49 10.36 3.27 -9.86
CA ILE A 49 11.47 3.93 -9.20
C ILE A 49 12.72 3.61 -10.00
N PRO A 50 13.55 4.60 -10.34
CA PRO A 50 14.74 4.31 -11.13
C PRO A 50 15.73 3.47 -10.34
N ALA A 51 16.63 2.81 -11.06
CA ALA A 51 17.62 1.94 -10.42
C ALA A 51 18.49 2.70 -9.44
N GLU A 52 18.78 3.96 -9.73
CA GLU A 52 19.63 4.74 -8.84
C GLU A 52 18.94 5.15 -7.54
N GLY A 53 17.65 4.87 -7.43
CA GLY A 53 16.93 5.19 -6.21
C GLY A 53 16.31 6.57 -6.24
N GLY A 54 15.87 7.01 -5.08
CA GLY A 54 15.25 8.33 -4.97
C GLY A 54 14.15 8.33 -3.93
N THR A 55 13.49 9.46 -3.81
CA THR A 55 12.44 9.64 -2.81
C THR A 55 11.14 10.05 -3.51
N ILE A 56 10.03 9.47 -3.05
CA ILE A 56 8.72 9.86 -3.53
C ILE A 56 7.87 10.18 -2.31
N SER A 57 7.12 11.27 -2.38
CA SER A 57 6.35 11.77 -1.24
C SER A 57 4.88 11.86 -1.58
N PHE A 58 4.04 11.54 -0.60
CA PHE A 58 2.61 11.55 -0.77
C PHE A 58 1.95 12.32 0.36
N THR A 59 0.79 12.85 0.11
CA THR A 59 -0.01 13.54 1.12
C THR A 59 -1.39 12.94 1.16
N CYS A 60 -1.87 12.62 2.37
CA CYS A 60 -3.25 12.17 2.54
C CYS A 60 -4.12 13.39 2.70
N LYS A 61 -5.15 13.48 1.87
CA LYS A 61 -5.96 14.70 1.82
C LYS A 61 -7.10 14.71 2.82
N ASN A 62 -7.55 13.55 3.26
CA ASN A 62 -8.73 13.48 4.10
C ASN A 62 -8.54 12.81 5.47
N TYR A 63 -7.31 12.47 5.83
CA TYR A 63 -7.01 11.96 7.16
C TYR A 63 -5.73 12.62 7.62
N SER A 64 -5.71 13.10 8.86
CA SER A 64 -4.61 13.93 9.32
C SER A 64 -3.43 13.16 9.89
N ALA A 65 -3.65 11.92 10.30
CA ALA A 65 -2.59 11.17 10.96
C ALA A 65 -2.68 9.68 10.71
N PRO A 66 -2.60 9.23 9.46
CA PRO A 66 -2.56 7.79 9.21
C PRO A 66 -1.25 7.21 9.68
N TRP A 67 -1.19 5.90 9.78
CA TRP A 67 0.04 5.25 10.21
C TRP A 67 0.31 4.01 9.38
N LEU A 68 1.50 3.42 9.56
CA LEU A 68 1.96 2.31 8.74
C LEU A 68 1.44 0.99 9.28
N VAL A 69 0.97 0.14 8.37
CA VAL A 69 0.61 -1.23 8.71
C VAL A 69 1.82 -2.13 8.48
N GLY A 70 2.45 -2.00 7.32
CA GLY A 70 3.59 -2.82 6.97
C GLY A 70 3.91 -2.72 5.50
N ALA A 71 4.97 -3.40 5.12
CA ALA A 71 5.39 -3.44 3.73
C ALA A 71 5.79 -4.86 3.38
N ALA A 72 5.83 -5.18 2.10
CA ALA A 72 6.19 -6.53 1.67
C ALA A 72 6.86 -6.48 0.30
N ASP A 73 7.95 -7.24 0.16
CA ASP A 73 8.54 -7.47 -1.15
C ASP A 73 8.31 -8.94 -1.48
N GLU A 74 9.04 -9.48 -2.43
CA GLU A 74 8.81 -10.87 -2.85
C GLU A 74 9.27 -11.89 -1.84
N GLU A 75 10.14 -11.49 -0.92
CA GLU A 75 10.76 -12.45 -0.01
C GLU A 75 10.35 -12.31 1.43
N ARG A 76 9.94 -11.14 1.87
CA ARG A 76 9.64 -10.94 3.27
C ARG A 76 8.68 -9.81 3.50
N GLN A 77 8.18 -9.77 4.73
CA GLN A 77 7.33 -8.70 5.19
C GLN A 77 8.08 -7.87 6.20
N TYR A 78 7.77 -6.58 6.23
CA TYR A 78 8.41 -5.63 7.12
C TYR A 78 7.33 -4.93 7.94
N GLU A 79 7.61 -4.70 9.20
CA GLU A 79 6.66 -4.02 10.07
C GLU A 79 7.35 -2.89 10.82
N PRO A 80 6.61 -1.84 11.17
CA PRO A 80 7.20 -0.82 12.02
C PRO A 80 7.46 -1.40 13.40
N PRO A 81 8.38 -0.84 14.18
CA PRO A 81 8.71 -1.39 15.50
C PRO A 81 7.60 -1.14 16.52
N ARG A 82 6.61 -2.00 16.49
CA ARG A 82 5.40 -1.84 17.30
C ARG A 82 5.66 -1.95 18.78
N ASP A 83 6.62 -2.73 19.18
CA ASP A 83 6.93 -2.91 20.57
C ASP A 83 7.36 -1.62 21.22
N GLU A 84 7.77 -0.64 20.44
CA GLU A 84 8.11 0.67 20.94
C GLU A 84 7.02 1.69 20.68
N GLY A 85 5.87 1.23 20.20
CA GLY A 85 4.77 2.13 19.88
C GLY A 85 5.00 2.96 18.65
N ASN A 86 5.96 2.55 17.82
CA ASN A 86 6.29 3.30 16.61
C ASN A 86 5.57 2.67 15.41
N TYR A 87 4.64 3.40 14.86
CA TYR A 87 3.92 2.95 13.67
C TYR A 87 4.20 3.87 12.50
N HIS A 88 5.31 4.61 12.55
CA HIS A 88 5.56 5.66 11.58
C HIS A 88 6.82 5.48 10.77
N THR A 89 7.62 4.46 11.02
CA THR A 89 8.90 4.29 10.35
C THR A 89 9.16 2.82 10.05
N ILE A 90 9.62 2.53 8.84
CA ILE A 90 10.15 1.22 8.49
C ILE A 90 11.50 1.45 7.82
N VAL A 91 12.56 0.83 8.35
CA VAL A 91 13.90 0.98 7.79
C VAL A 91 14.42 -0.39 7.39
N THR A 92 14.84 -0.53 6.14
CA THR A 92 15.35 -1.80 5.64
C THR A 92 16.67 -1.56 4.88
N ASP A 93 17.21 -2.61 4.33
CA ASP A 93 18.45 -2.51 3.58
C ASP A 93 18.30 -1.70 2.30
N TRP A 94 17.12 -1.63 1.74
CA TRP A 94 16.99 -0.99 0.43
C TRP A 94 15.91 0.07 0.34
N PHE A 95 15.09 0.21 1.37
CA PHE A 95 14.11 1.29 1.37
C PHE A 95 13.85 1.76 2.79
N LYS A 96 13.32 2.97 2.90
CA LYS A 96 12.94 3.54 4.17
C LYS A 96 11.61 4.23 3.99
N VAL A 97 10.71 4.07 4.96
CA VAL A 97 9.40 4.69 4.95
C VAL A 97 9.28 5.57 6.18
N ASP A 98 8.83 6.80 5.98
CA ASP A 98 8.55 7.72 7.08
C ASP A 98 7.16 8.27 6.92
N MET A 99 6.39 8.28 8.01
CA MET A 99 5.08 8.88 8.03
C MET A 99 5.06 9.93 9.12
N GLU A 100 4.74 11.16 8.74
CA GLU A 100 4.67 12.25 9.70
C GLU A 100 3.40 13.03 9.44
N GLY A 101 2.45 12.97 10.39
CA GLY A 101 1.16 13.57 10.16
C GLY A 101 0.49 12.92 8.97
N ASN A 102 0.10 13.71 7.98
CA ASN A 102 -0.51 13.19 6.77
C ASN A 102 0.46 13.07 5.61
N LYS A 103 1.77 13.12 5.90
CA LYS A 103 2.81 13.03 4.87
C LYS A 103 3.51 11.70 4.92
N LEU A 104 3.62 11.06 3.78
CA LEU A 104 4.31 9.78 3.64
C LEU A 104 5.49 9.95 2.71
N GLN A 105 6.66 9.50 3.13
CA GLN A 105 7.84 9.62 2.31
C GLN A 105 8.51 8.26 2.20
N VAL A 106 8.77 7.82 0.99
CA VAL A 106 9.41 6.54 0.73
C VAL A 106 10.71 6.81 -0.02
N THR A 107 11.81 6.36 0.56
CA THR A 107 13.14 6.57 0.00
C THR A 107 13.72 5.23 -0.39
N PHE A 108 14.25 5.14 -1.61
CA PHE A 108 14.82 3.91 -2.14
C PHE A 108 16.31 4.10 -2.37
N LYS A 109 17.09 3.13 -1.92
CA LYS A 109 18.52 3.11 -2.22
C LYS A 109 18.72 2.58 -3.63
N ALA A 110 19.89 2.79 -4.18
CA ALA A 110 20.18 2.29 -5.52
C ALA A 110 20.06 0.79 -5.58
N ASN A 111 19.49 0.30 -6.67
CA ASN A 111 19.41 -1.13 -6.93
C ASN A 111 20.59 -1.48 -7.83
N THR A 112 21.58 -2.17 -7.28
CA THR A 112 22.76 -2.54 -8.03
C THR A 112 22.64 -3.94 -8.60
N THR A 113 21.48 -4.56 -8.51
CA THR A 113 21.27 -5.91 -9.01
C THR A 113 20.61 -5.87 -10.37
N GLU A 114 20.53 -7.01 -11.03
CA GLU A 114 19.91 -7.12 -12.33
C GLU A 114 18.45 -7.53 -12.23
N LYS A 115 17.86 -7.45 -11.03
CA LYS A 115 16.48 -7.83 -10.83
C LYS A 115 15.68 -6.63 -10.35
N GLU A 116 14.47 -6.50 -10.86
CA GLU A 116 13.55 -5.49 -10.37
C GLU A 116 13.13 -5.84 -8.95
N ARG A 117 12.81 -4.82 -8.18
CA ARG A 117 12.37 -5.02 -6.79
C ARG A 117 10.98 -4.43 -6.59
N PRO A 118 9.97 -5.29 -6.43
CA PRO A 118 8.62 -4.78 -6.13
C PRO A 118 8.46 -4.54 -4.65
N LEU A 119 7.60 -3.58 -4.31
CA LEU A 119 7.30 -3.26 -2.92
C LEU A 119 5.85 -2.86 -2.81
N ARG A 120 5.16 -3.40 -1.81
CA ARG A 120 3.83 -2.97 -1.46
C ARG A 120 3.87 -2.41 -0.06
N LEU A 121 3.19 -1.29 0.14
CA LEU A 121 3.18 -0.60 1.41
C LEU A 121 1.74 -0.32 1.80
N ALA A 122 1.35 -0.78 2.98
CA ALA A 122 0.00 -0.62 3.47
C ALA A 122 -0.03 0.39 4.60
N VAL A 123 -1.00 1.29 4.53
CA VAL A 123 -1.21 2.32 5.55
C VAL A 123 -2.67 2.28 5.98
N THR A 124 -2.97 2.87 7.11
CA THR A 124 -4.33 2.89 7.63
C THR A 124 -4.57 4.17 8.43
N ALA A 125 -5.84 4.55 8.50
CA ALA A 125 -6.27 5.62 9.40
C ALA A 125 -7.18 5.06 10.49
N GLY A 126 -7.25 3.73 10.60
CA GLY A 126 -8.09 3.04 11.56
C GLY A 126 -8.81 1.89 10.87
N ASP A 127 -10.05 2.13 10.45
CA ASP A 127 -10.83 1.10 9.77
C ASP A 127 -10.79 1.21 8.26
N ILE A 128 -9.95 2.07 7.72
CA ILE A 128 -9.80 2.21 6.29
C ILE A 128 -8.32 2.02 5.95
N PHE A 129 -8.04 1.34 4.84
CA PHE A 129 -6.68 0.99 4.45
C PHE A 129 -6.39 1.44 3.03
N TYR A 130 -5.10 1.64 2.75
CA TYR A 130 -4.66 1.98 1.41
C TYR A 130 -3.33 1.29 1.16
N THR A 131 -3.12 0.78 -0.05
CA THR A 131 -1.88 0.09 -0.41
C THR A 131 -1.23 0.79 -1.59
N PHE A 132 0.04 1.15 -1.41
CA PHE A 132 0.86 1.72 -2.47
C PHE A 132 1.69 0.61 -3.10
N GLY A 133 1.87 0.66 -4.41
CA GLY A 133 2.70 -0.29 -5.12
C GLY A 133 3.89 0.41 -5.75
N PHE A 134 5.07 -0.17 -5.64
CA PHE A 134 6.30 0.36 -6.21
C PHE A 134 7.05 -0.74 -6.94
N LYS A 135 7.79 -0.37 -7.96
CA LYS A 135 8.67 -1.29 -8.65
C LYS A 135 9.96 -0.54 -8.95
N GLN A 136 11.05 -0.95 -8.32
CA GLN A 136 12.34 -0.33 -8.59
C GLN A 136 13.00 -1.07 -9.74
N ASN A 137 13.45 -0.32 -10.72
CA ASN A 137 14.05 -0.90 -11.92
C ASN A 137 15.38 -1.55 -11.60
N ALA A 138 15.73 -2.56 -12.39
CA ALA A 138 17.03 -3.21 -12.31
C ALA A 138 18.10 -2.27 -12.84
N LYS A 139 19.33 -2.56 -12.43
CA LYS A 139 20.48 -1.79 -12.89
C LYS A 139 20.71 -1.98 -14.38
#